data_5507e0a281a02012fcba111a6e440525
#
_entry.id   5507e0a281a02012fcba111a6e440525
#
_cell.length_a   1.000
_cell.length_b   1.000
_cell.length_c   1.000
_cell.angle_alpha   90.00
_cell.angle_beta   90.00
_cell.angle_gamma   90.00
#
_symmetry.space_group_name_H-M   'P 1'
#
loop_
_entity.id
_entity.type
_entity.pdbx_description
1 polymer ?
#
loop_
_entity_poly.entity_id
_entity_poly.type
_entity_poly.pdbx_seq_one_letter_code
_entity_poly.pdbx_strand_id
1 'polypeptide(L)'
;MPVPHVSIAGRLPSVRPKWRTPGQTRTNRPAVGASVILGIVQEKGGVGKTTTTINLGAWFANLGHRVLLVDLDPQGNLARGLGVSGTPGAMYRVFRDPSYDILEAVQSTGYDRLDVVAADTSLEAAEIELISVLSREHVLRRKLTVPSVSERYDHILLDCRPSVGVLTINAMVASDRVLVPVETQYFALESVHTLMSVVQTVRETLNPALTIAGIVPTKHEPRVRVCQVVLKGLEERYPSYLTRTIIRKYVAYPEAQLRGAPIHIAAPGSEADDAYRALALEILGAGPAIGPVPVKTPRRSRRNRAGVAQPGLPLE
;
A
#
# COMPACT_ATOMS: atom_id res chain seq x y z
N MET A 1 26.42 36.29 -18.85
CA MET A 1 25.20 36.85 -18.24
C MET A 1 24.58 35.73 -17.40
N PRO A 2 24.48 35.87 -16.08
CA PRO A 2 23.89 34.82 -15.23
C PRO A 2 22.36 34.91 -15.28
N VAL A 3 21.73 33.73 -15.34
CA VAL A 3 20.28 33.55 -15.32
C VAL A 3 19.77 33.81 -13.89
N PRO A 4 18.69 34.55 -13.66
CA PRO A 4 18.21 34.87 -12.34
C PRO A 4 17.53 33.66 -11.69
N HIS A 5 17.96 33.31 -10.46
CA HIS A 5 17.27 32.39 -9.56
C HIS A 5 15.92 33.00 -9.16
N VAL A 6 14.83 32.37 -9.58
CA VAL A 6 13.49 32.67 -9.06
C VAL A 6 13.30 31.88 -7.75
N SER A 7 13.42 32.57 -6.63
CA SER A 7 13.08 32.07 -5.31
C SER A 7 11.55 32.07 -5.14
N ILE A 8 10.92 30.87 -5.16
CA ILE A 8 9.50 30.71 -4.79
C ILE A 8 9.45 30.42 -3.29
N ALA A 9 9.79 31.41 -2.47
CA ALA A 9 9.56 31.38 -1.03
C ALA A 9 8.42 32.35 -0.65
N GLY A 10 7.23 32.02 -1.10
CA GLY A 10 5.98 32.61 -0.59
C GLY A 10 5.40 31.74 0.49
N ARG A 11 5.50 32.13 1.78
CA ARG A 11 4.75 31.48 2.88
C ARG A 11 3.26 31.58 2.58
N LEU A 12 2.63 30.45 2.29
CA LEU A 12 1.17 30.37 2.25
C LEU A 12 0.60 30.58 3.67
N PRO A 13 -0.49 31.33 3.85
CA PRO A 13 -1.09 31.53 5.15
C PRO A 13 -1.61 30.21 5.73
N SER A 14 -1.31 29.94 7.00
CA SER A 14 -1.81 28.79 7.76
C SER A 14 -3.30 28.95 7.98
N VAL A 15 -4.10 28.44 7.06
CA VAL A 15 -5.55 28.31 7.27
C VAL A 15 -5.78 26.99 8.02
N ARG A 16 -6.08 27.06 9.31
CA ARG A 16 -6.59 25.93 10.10
C ARG A 16 -8.09 25.82 9.85
N PRO A 17 -8.60 24.84 9.09
CA PRO A 17 -10.03 24.65 8.95
C PRO A 17 -10.60 23.96 10.23
N LYS A 18 -11.58 24.58 10.86
CA LYS A 18 -12.40 23.96 11.91
C LYS A 18 -13.44 23.08 11.23
N TRP A 19 -13.22 21.77 11.17
CA TRP A 19 -14.18 20.82 10.63
C TRP A 19 -15.18 20.39 11.69
N ARG A 20 -16.44 20.67 11.47
CA ARG A 20 -17.57 19.94 12.06
C ARG A 20 -18.38 19.39 10.89
N THR A 21 -18.37 18.07 10.69
CA THR A 21 -19.25 17.40 9.75
C THR A 21 -20.58 17.05 10.43
N PRO A 22 -21.75 17.33 9.82
CA PRO A 22 -23.03 16.85 10.31
C PRO A 22 -23.22 15.36 9.98
N GLY A 23 -23.59 14.54 10.95
CA GLY A 23 -24.16 13.21 10.74
C GLY A 23 -23.18 12.08 10.56
N GLN A 24 -22.46 11.70 11.63
CA GLN A 24 -21.71 10.44 11.67
C GLN A 24 -22.67 9.26 11.91
N THR A 25 -22.97 8.47 10.86
CA THR A 25 -23.44 7.10 11.03
C THR A 25 -22.34 6.29 11.70
N ARG A 26 -22.65 5.63 12.81
CA ARG A 26 -21.75 4.70 13.51
C ARG A 26 -21.37 3.56 12.56
N THR A 27 -20.19 3.63 11.97
CA THR A 27 -19.58 2.49 11.28
C THR A 27 -19.01 1.52 12.31
N ASN A 28 -19.10 0.21 12.05
CA ASN A 28 -18.60 -0.86 12.89
C ASN A 28 -17.16 -0.59 13.35
N ARG A 29 -16.99 -0.20 14.62
CA ARG A 29 -15.67 -0.22 15.26
C ARG A 29 -15.23 -1.68 15.40
N PRO A 30 -13.96 -2.00 15.12
CA PRO A 30 -13.42 -3.28 15.55
C PRO A 30 -13.64 -3.45 17.05
N ALA A 31 -13.75 -4.68 17.51
CA ALA A 31 -13.89 -5.00 18.93
C ALA A 31 -12.80 -4.26 19.72
N VAL A 32 -13.18 -3.65 20.85
CA VAL A 32 -12.27 -2.87 21.69
C VAL A 32 -11.01 -3.69 21.97
N GLY A 33 -9.84 -3.24 21.45
CA GLY A 33 -8.55 -3.79 21.82
C GLY A 33 -7.63 -4.31 20.69
N ALA A 34 -8.01 -4.28 19.39
CA ALA A 34 -7.11 -4.68 18.32
C ALA A 34 -7.17 -3.74 17.11
N SER A 35 -6.02 -3.16 16.75
CA SER A 35 -5.87 -2.43 15.48
C SER A 35 -6.00 -3.38 14.30
N VAL A 36 -6.56 -2.90 13.18
CA VAL A 36 -6.47 -3.59 11.89
C VAL A 36 -5.26 -3.06 11.13
N ILE A 37 -4.32 -3.94 10.79
CA ILE A 37 -3.12 -3.57 10.03
C ILE A 37 -3.33 -3.91 8.56
N LEU A 38 -3.22 -2.89 7.69
CA LEU A 38 -3.41 -2.99 6.24
C LEU A 38 -2.12 -2.65 5.50
N GLY A 39 -1.50 -3.62 4.84
CA GLY A 39 -0.35 -3.41 3.97
C GLY A 39 -0.78 -2.97 2.56
N ILE A 40 -0.24 -1.87 2.05
CA ILE A 40 -0.44 -1.44 0.66
C ILE A 40 0.77 -1.90 -0.16
N VAL A 41 0.59 -2.99 -0.91
CA VAL A 41 1.69 -3.76 -1.48
C VAL A 41 1.57 -3.88 -2.99
N GLN A 42 2.64 -3.57 -3.71
CA GLN A 42 2.82 -3.85 -5.13
C GLN A 42 4.30 -3.66 -5.50
N GLU A 43 4.87 -4.61 -6.24
CA GLU A 43 6.29 -4.57 -6.65
C GLU A 43 6.57 -3.49 -7.71
N LYS A 44 5.59 -3.19 -8.55
CA LYS A 44 5.72 -2.16 -9.59
C LYS A 44 5.74 -0.76 -8.97
N GLY A 45 6.72 0.04 -9.36
CA GLY A 45 6.80 1.47 -9.01
C GLY A 45 5.70 2.30 -9.69
N GLY A 46 5.32 3.38 -9.04
CA GLY A 46 4.41 4.37 -9.64
C GLY A 46 2.93 3.97 -9.73
N VAL A 47 2.51 2.82 -9.24
CA VAL A 47 1.09 2.38 -9.31
C VAL A 47 0.15 3.11 -8.36
N GLY A 48 0.64 4.02 -7.53
CA GLY A 48 -0.15 4.82 -6.60
C GLY A 48 -0.26 4.23 -5.19
N LYS A 49 0.72 3.44 -4.72
CA LYS A 49 0.75 2.93 -3.33
C LYS A 49 0.64 4.06 -2.32
N THR A 50 1.61 4.96 -2.31
CA THR A 50 1.66 6.11 -1.39
C THR A 50 0.42 7.00 -1.50
N THR A 51 -0.05 7.27 -2.74
CA THR A 51 -1.28 8.02 -2.97
C THR A 51 -2.49 7.32 -2.34
N THR A 52 -2.55 6.00 -2.47
CA THR A 52 -3.62 5.19 -1.86
C THR A 52 -3.50 5.19 -0.33
N THR A 53 -2.30 5.02 0.22
CA THR A 53 -2.06 5.03 1.67
C THR A 53 -2.50 6.35 2.29
N ILE A 54 -2.09 7.49 1.71
CA ILE A 54 -2.47 8.84 2.19
C ILE A 54 -3.99 9.01 2.17
N ASN A 55 -4.59 8.80 1.00
CA ASN A 55 -6.00 9.16 0.82
C ASN A 55 -6.96 8.19 1.50
N LEU A 56 -6.62 6.89 1.52
CA LEU A 56 -7.40 5.90 2.25
C LEU A 56 -7.32 6.13 3.77
N GLY A 57 -6.12 6.37 4.31
CA GLY A 57 -5.92 6.66 5.72
C GLY A 57 -6.61 7.95 6.14
N ALA A 58 -6.52 8.99 5.32
CA ALA A 58 -7.21 10.26 5.58
C ALA A 58 -8.74 10.12 5.55
N TRP A 59 -9.30 9.29 4.66
CA TRP A 59 -10.73 8.98 4.67
C TRP A 59 -11.13 8.13 5.87
N PHE A 60 -10.32 7.18 6.32
CA PHE A 60 -10.60 6.46 7.56
C PHE A 60 -10.64 7.40 8.75
N ALA A 61 -9.69 8.34 8.85
CA ALA A 61 -9.65 9.37 9.88
C ALA A 61 -10.89 10.29 9.81
N ASN A 62 -11.28 10.73 8.61
CA ASN A 62 -12.48 11.55 8.40
C ASN A 62 -13.79 10.81 8.76
N LEU A 63 -13.80 9.47 8.65
CA LEU A 63 -14.89 8.60 9.10
C LEU A 63 -14.88 8.33 10.61
N GLY A 64 -13.92 8.91 11.36
CA GLY A 64 -13.87 8.89 12.83
C GLY A 64 -12.93 7.83 13.42
N HIS A 65 -12.16 7.10 12.61
CA HIS A 65 -11.15 6.13 13.06
C HIS A 65 -9.82 6.84 13.42
N ARG A 66 -9.10 6.30 14.40
CA ARG A 66 -7.73 6.71 14.73
C ARG A 66 -6.77 5.94 13.82
N VAL A 67 -5.98 6.63 13.04
CA VAL A 67 -5.17 6.03 11.96
C VAL A 67 -3.70 6.37 12.13
N LEU A 68 -2.85 5.35 12.02
CA LEU A 68 -1.41 5.48 11.89
C LEU A 68 -1.00 5.08 10.47
N LEU A 69 -0.28 5.95 9.79
CA LEU A 69 0.41 5.64 8.53
C LEU A 69 1.89 5.33 8.83
N VAL A 70 2.43 4.27 8.27
CA VAL A 70 3.84 3.88 8.46
C VAL A 70 4.51 3.79 7.09
N ASP A 71 5.52 4.61 6.88
CA ASP A 71 6.31 4.63 5.65
C ASP A 71 7.41 3.56 5.70
N LEU A 72 7.41 2.66 4.74
CA LEU A 72 8.44 1.62 4.55
C LEU A 72 9.22 1.81 3.25
N ASP A 73 9.07 2.97 2.60
CA ASP A 73 9.86 3.35 1.43
C ASP A 73 10.96 4.34 1.84
N PRO A 74 12.25 4.01 1.67
CA PRO A 74 13.36 4.92 1.97
C PRO A 74 13.27 6.28 1.29
N GLN A 75 12.45 6.39 0.24
CA GLN A 75 12.21 7.66 -0.45
C GLN A 75 11.40 8.66 0.38
N GLY A 76 10.72 8.25 1.46
CA GLY A 76 10.00 9.14 2.39
C GLY A 76 8.85 9.93 1.74
N ASN A 77 8.19 9.35 0.74
CA ASN A 77 7.15 10.05 -0.02
C ASN A 77 5.85 10.22 0.76
N LEU A 78 5.61 9.34 1.74
CA LEU A 78 4.38 9.36 2.55
C LEU A 78 4.30 10.65 3.39
N ALA A 79 5.33 10.93 4.18
CA ALA A 79 5.40 12.12 5.02
C ALA A 79 5.40 13.41 4.19
N ARG A 80 6.19 13.44 3.10
CA ARG A 80 6.20 14.59 2.17
C ARG A 80 4.83 14.87 1.57
N GLY A 81 4.09 13.81 1.17
CA GLY A 81 2.74 13.94 0.64
C GLY A 81 1.69 14.42 1.66
N LEU A 82 2.05 14.45 2.95
CA LEU A 82 1.24 14.98 4.06
C LEU A 82 1.77 16.31 4.60
N GLY A 83 2.85 16.86 4.01
CA GLY A 83 3.46 18.10 4.48
C GLY A 83 4.18 17.96 5.82
N VAL A 84 4.60 16.75 6.20
CA VAL A 84 5.28 16.45 7.47
C VAL A 84 6.76 16.23 7.21
N SER A 85 7.60 16.83 8.07
CA SER A 85 9.03 16.55 8.11
C SER A 85 9.28 15.37 9.04
N GLY A 86 9.85 14.29 8.51
CA GLY A 86 10.16 13.09 9.30
C GLY A 86 11.25 13.33 10.35
N THR A 87 11.27 12.51 11.39
CA THR A 87 12.40 12.41 12.32
C THR A 87 13.50 11.56 11.67
N PRO A 88 14.69 12.13 11.39
CA PRO A 88 15.76 11.40 10.72
C PRO A 88 16.14 10.11 11.46
N GLY A 89 16.28 9.01 10.74
CA GLY A 89 16.66 7.72 11.29
C GLY A 89 15.59 7.01 12.14
N ALA A 90 14.38 7.54 12.26
CA ALA A 90 13.35 6.95 13.10
C ALA A 90 12.99 5.51 12.67
N MET A 91 12.71 5.30 11.37
CA MET A 91 12.40 3.95 10.87
C MET A 91 13.61 3.01 10.90
N TYR A 92 14.84 3.52 10.74
CA TYR A 92 16.04 2.72 10.95
C TYR A 92 16.07 2.18 12.40
N ARG A 93 15.82 3.04 13.41
CA ARG A 93 15.76 2.62 14.82
C ARG A 93 14.65 1.62 15.10
N VAL A 94 13.47 1.80 14.51
CA VAL A 94 12.36 0.83 14.62
C VAL A 94 12.81 -0.57 14.23
N PHE A 95 13.60 -0.71 13.17
CA PHE A 95 14.06 -2.01 12.69
C PHE A 95 15.31 -2.54 13.41
N ARG A 96 16.17 -1.66 13.92
CA ARG A 96 17.50 -2.04 14.42
C ARG A 96 17.63 -2.04 15.93
N ASP A 97 16.84 -1.24 16.62
CA ASP A 97 16.87 -1.13 18.08
C ASP A 97 15.67 -1.85 18.70
N PRO A 98 15.88 -3.02 19.33
CA PRO A 98 14.78 -3.76 19.96
C PRO A 98 14.06 -2.98 21.06
N SER A 99 14.76 -2.06 21.73
CA SER A 99 14.22 -1.24 22.83
C SER A 99 13.47 0.01 22.36
N TYR A 100 13.67 0.43 21.10
CA TYR A 100 13.02 1.63 20.57
C TYR A 100 11.52 1.43 20.40
N ASP A 101 10.71 2.26 21.07
CA ASP A 101 9.26 2.25 20.89
C ASP A 101 8.91 2.99 19.60
N ILE A 102 8.11 2.35 18.73
CA ILE A 102 7.66 2.99 17.48
C ILE A 102 6.87 4.27 17.75
N LEU A 103 6.24 4.40 18.92
CA LEU A 103 5.52 5.61 19.32
C LEU A 103 6.43 6.85 19.44
N GLU A 104 7.74 6.66 19.69
CA GLU A 104 8.72 7.75 19.66
C GLU A 104 8.94 8.32 18.24
N ALA A 105 8.66 7.52 17.21
CA ALA A 105 8.77 7.92 15.81
C ALA A 105 7.48 8.56 15.27
N VAL A 106 6.36 8.47 16.00
CA VAL A 106 5.06 8.96 15.56
C VAL A 106 5.03 10.49 15.55
N GLN A 107 4.53 11.03 14.45
CA GLN A 107 4.34 12.46 14.26
C GLN A 107 2.89 12.75 13.88
N SER A 108 2.36 13.88 14.41
CA SER A 108 1.06 14.38 14.00
C SER A 108 1.13 14.96 12.59
N THR A 109 0.19 14.57 11.74
CA THR A 109 0.04 15.17 10.41
C THR A 109 -0.63 16.55 10.43
N GLY A 110 -1.16 16.96 11.56
CA GLY A 110 -2.03 18.14 11.67
C GLY A 110 -3.48 17.89 11.20
N TYR A 111 -3.78 16.75 10.65
CA TYR A 111 -5.13 16.27 10.34
C TYR A 111 -5.67 15.49 11.54
N ASP A 112 -6.95 15.71 11.89
CA ASP A 112 -7.56 15.02 13.03
C ASP A 112 -7.50 13.50 12.86
N ARG A 113 -7.12 12.80 13.94
CA ARG A 113 -7.04 11.32 14.02
C ARG A 113 -6.09 10.66 13.02
N LEU A 114 -5.16 11.39 12.40
CA LEU A 114 -4.20 10.86 11.42
C LEU A 114 -2.78 11.20 11.85
N ASP A 115 -2.04 10.19 12.22
CA ASP A 115 -0.62 10.27 12.56
C ASP A 115 0.23 9.53 11.51
N VAL A 116 1.54 9.82 11.50
CA VAL A 116 2.49 9.20 10.55
C VAL A 116 3.81 8.85 11.24
N VAL A 117 4.39 7.70 10.84
CA VAL A 117 5.81 7.38 11.04
C VAL A 117 6.49 7.50 9.68
N ALA A 118 7.38 8.47 9.57
CA ALA A 118 8.10 8.76 8.33
C ALA A 118 9.32 7.87 8.15
N ALA A 119 9.63 7.49 6.91
CA ALA A 119 10.90 6.90 6.52
C ALA A 119 11.85 7.96 5.92
N ASP A 120 13.12 7.60 5.88
CA ASP A 120 14.17 8.29 5.16
C ASP A 120 15.20 7.28 4.60
N THR A 121 16.22 7.79 3.91
CA THR A 121 17.25 6.96 3.25
C THR A 121 18.02 6.05 4.21
N SER A 122 18.03 6.30 5.52
CA SER A 122 18.67 5.42 6.51
C SER A 122 18.02 4.04 6.58
N LEU A 123 16.76 3.93 6.14
CA LEU A 123 16.05 2.66 6.09
C LEU A 123 16.68 1.65 5.10
N GLU A 124 17.44 2.12 4.08
CA GLU A 124 18.21 1.24 3.19
C GLU A 124 19.30 0.47 3.96
N ALA A 125 19.97 1.14 4.89
CA ALA A 125 20.97 0.49 5.74
C ALA A 125 20.31 -0.55 6.67
N ALA A 126 19.14 -0.24 7.24
CA ALA A 126 18.39 -1.19 8.05
C ALA A 126 18.01 -2.46 7.24
N GLU A 127 17.61 -2.31 5.98
CA GLU A 127 17.27 -3.44 5.10
C GLU A 127 18.46 -4.38 4.89
N ILE A 128 19.65 -3.84 4.66
CA ILE A 128 20.89 -4.62 4.48
C ILE A 128 21.26 -5.34 5.78
N GLU A 129 21.24 -4.62 6.89
CA GLU A 129 21.63 -5.16 8.18
C GLU A 129 20.65 -6.21 8.74
N LEU A 130 19.37 -6.13 8.36
CA LEU A 130 18.37 -7.13 8.73
C LEU A 130 18.67 -8.52 8.17
N ILE A 131 19.46 -8.64 7.09
CA ILE A 131 19.79 -9.94 6.47
C ILE A 131 20.39 -10.92 7.49
N SER A 132 21.18 -10.42 8.46
CA SER A 132 21.82 -11.22 9.50
C SER A 132 21.01 -11.41 10.77
N VAL A 133 19.82 -10.80 10.88
CA VAL A 133 18.99 -10.85 12.09
C VAL A 133 18.08 -12.06 12.09
N LEU A 134 18.07 -12.80 13.17
CA LEU A 134 17.15 -13.93 13.37
C LEU A 134 15.71 -13.41 13.47
N SER A 135 14.78 -14.11 12.79
CA SER A 135 13.36 -13.74 12.75
C SER A 135 13.13 -12.29 12.27
N ARG A 136 13.99 -11.84 11.36
CA ARG A 136 13.96 -10.50 10.76
C ARG A 136 12.62 -10.14 10.12
N GLU A 137 11.87 -11.12 9.67
CA GLU A 137 10.56 -10.94 9.02
C GLU A 137 9.46 -10.49 10.01
N HIS A 138 9.69 -10.68 11.32
CA HIS A 138 8.74 -10.37 12.39
C HIS A 138 9.03 -9.06 13.14
N VAL A 139 10.07 -8.30 12.77
CA VAL A 139 10.49 -7.10 13.52
C VAL A 139 9.35 -6.09 13.59
N LEU A 140 8.77 -5.74 12.45
CA LEU A 140 7.70 -4.73 12.39
C LEU A 140 6.43 -5.21 13.14
N ARG A 141 6.06 -6.48 13.00
CA ARG A 141 4.91 -7.04 13.73
C ARG A 141 5.06 -6.86 15.23
N ARG A 142 6.23 -7.20 15.79
CA ARG A 142 6.51 -7.03 17.24
C ARG A 142 6.36 -5.58 17.71
N LYS A 143 6.71 -4.60 16.86
CA LYS A 143 6.58 -3.17 17.19
C LYS A 143 5.14 -2.65 17.10
N LEU A 144 4.33 -3.20 16.19
CA LEU A 144 2.96 -2.71 15.94
C LEU A 144 1.90 -3.40 16.79
N THR A 145 2.17 -4.61 17.31
CA THR A 145 1.15 -5.39 18.05
C THR A 145 1.23 -5.22 19.57
N VAL A 146 2.11 -4.34 20.07
CA VAL A 146 2.14 -4.00 21.50
C VAL A 146 0.87 -3.23 21.91
N PRO A 147 0.36 -3.42 23.14
CA PRO A 147 -0.88 -2.77 23.61
C PRO A 147 -0.85 -1.24 23.46
N SER A 148 0.30 -0.58 23.73
CA SER A 148 0.46 0.87 23.61
C SER A 148 0.16 1.40 22.20
N VAL A 149 0.39 0.60 21.15
CA VAL A 149 0.09 0.93 19.75
C VAL A 149 -1.31 0.46 19.38
N SER A 150 -1.64 -0.82 19.64
CA SER A 150 -2.90 -1.43 19.18
C SER A 150 -4.15 -0.86 19.85
N GLU A 151 -4.04 -0.30 21.06
CA GLU A 151 -5.14 0.39 21.73
C GLU A 151 -5.26 1.88 21.33
N ARG A 152 -4.16 2.45 20.78
CA ARG A 152 -4.12 3.85 20.38
C ARG A 152 -4.73 4.07 18.99
N TYR A 153 -4.57 3.14 18.06
CA TYR A 153 -5.03 3.26 16.68
C TYR A 153 -6.07 2.19 16.33
N ASP A 154 -7.10 2.57 15.59
CA ASP A 154 -8.10 1.65 15.07
C ASP A 154 -7.63 0.98 13.77
N HIS A 155 -6.81 1.71 12.96
CA HIS A 155 -6.19 1.22 11.74
C HIS A 155 -4.72 1.65 11.63
N ILE A 156 -3.89 0.75 11.12
CA ILE A 156 -2.49 1.03 10.77
C ILE A 156 -2.30 0.68 9.29
N LEU A 157 -1.90 1.65 8.46
CA LEU A 157 -1.65 1.46 7.03
C LEU A 157 -0.15 1.49 6.77
N LEU A 158 0.37 0.46 6.09
CA LEU A 158 1.79 0.32 5.78
C LEU A 158 2.03 0.65 4.30
N ASP A 159 2.76 1.72 4.01
CA ASP A 159 3.14 2.11 2.65
C ASP A 159 4.42 1.40 2.22
N CYS A 160 4.33 0.40 1.37
CA CYS A 160 5.45 -0.44 0.99
C CYS A 160 6.24 0.13 -0.20
N ARG A 161 7.57 -0.06 -0.19
CA ARG A 161 8.44 0.25 -1.34
C ARG A 161 8.10 -0.62 -2.57
N PRO A 162 8.51 -0.20 -3.79
CA PRO A 162 8.26 -0.96 -5.02
C PRO A 162 9.27 -2.11 -5.19
N SER A 163 9.28 -3.06 -4.25
CA SER A 163 10.12 -4.28 -4.33
C SER A 163 9.61 -5.32 -3.34
N VAL A 164 9.90 -6.59 -3.59
CA VAL A 164 9.64 -7.69 -2.64
C VAL A 164 10.93 -7.98 -1.87
N GLY A 165 11.34 -7.04 -1.01
CA GLY A 165 12.48 -7.16 -0.09
C GLY A 165 12.04 -7.49 1.34
N VAL A 166 13.00 -7.52 2.27
CA VAL A 166 12.74 -7.86 3.67
C VAL A 166 11.77 -6.87 4.34
N LEU A 167 11.75 -5.61 3.94
CA LEU A 167 10.81 -4.60 4.46
C LEU A 167 9.37 -4.90 4.02
N THR A 168 9.17 -5.25 2.75
CA THR A 168 7.85 -5.62 2.23
C THR A 168 7.35 -6.94 2.84
N ILE A 169 8.23 -7.90 3.08
CA ILE A 169 7.88 -9.12 3.82
C ILE A 169 7.50 -8.78 5.26
N ASN A 170 8.24 -7.89 5.95
CA ASN A 170 7.85 -7.41 7.29
C ASN A 170 6.45 -6.78 7.28
N ALA A 171 6.14 -5.98 6.27
CA ALA A 171 4.82 -5.40 6.12
C ALA A 171 3.74 -6.48 6.00
N MET A 172 3.93 -7.48 5.13
CA MET A 172 2.97 -8.59 4.96
C MET A 172 2.83 -9.43 6.22
N VAL A 173 3.95 -9.69 6.93
CA VAL A 173 3.94 -10.44 8.19
C VAL A 173 3.22 -9.69 9.30
N ALA A 174 3.35 -8.36 9.34
CA ALA A 174 2.66 -7.51 10.31
C ALA A 174 1.17 -7.31 9.98
N SER A 175 0.78 -7.46 8.70
CA SER A 175 -0.57 -7.14 8.24
C SER A 175 -1.60 -8.22 8.56
N ASP A 176 -2.83 -7.80 8.84
CA ASP A 176 -4.02 -8.66 8.81
C ASP A 176 -4.52 -8.83 7.37
N ARG A 177 -4.41 -7.75 6.59
CA ARG A 177 -4.86 -7.72 5.20
C ARG A 177 -3.87 -6.95 4.33
N VAL A 178 -3.81 -7.30 3.03
CA VAL A 178 -3.08 -6.53 2.02
C VAL A 178 -4.03 -5.96 0.98
N LEU A 179 -3.81 -4.70 0.60
CA LEU A 179 -4.46 -4.02 -0.50
C LEU A 179 -3.46 -3.89 -1.65
N VAL A 180 -3.87 -4.21 -2.87
CA VAL A 180 -2.99 -4.29 -4.03
C VAL A 180 -3.41 -3.25 -5.08
N PRO A 181 -2.83 -2.05 -5.07
CA PRO A 181 -3.04 -1.07 -6.14
C PRO A 181 -2.41 -1.56 -7.45
N VAL A 182 -3.18 -1.50 -8.54
CA VAL A 182 -2.75 -2.00 -9.85
C VAL A 182 -3.07 -0.97 -10.92
N GLU A 183 -2.04 -0.38 -11.51
CA GLU A 183 -2.21 0.48 -12.68
C GLU A 183 -2.68 -0.36 -13.88
N THR A 184 -3.76 0.05 -14.56
CA THR A 184 -4.36 -0.69 -15.68
C THR A 184 -3.54 -0.58 -16.96
N GLN A 185 -2.30 -1.13 -16.94
CA GLN A 185 -1.35 -1.15 -18.05
C GLN A 185 -0.98 -2.59 -18.45
N TYR A 186 -0.28 -2.75 -19.56
CA TYR A 186 -0.02 -4.03 -20.23
C TYR A 186 0.49 -5.16 -19.32
N PHE A 187 1.44 -4.89 -18.41
CA PHE A 187 2.01 -5.91 -17.52
C PHE A 187 1.26 -6.07 -16.17
N ALA A 188 0.10 -5.46 -16.02
CA ALA A 188 -0.64 -5.47 -14.75
C ALA A 188 -1.02 -6.88 -14.28
N LEU A 189 -1.52 -7.72 -15.18
CA LEU A 189 -1.94 -9.10 -14.84
C LEU A 189 -0.77 -9.98 -14.39
N GLU A 190 0.41 -9.79 -14.99
CA GLU A 190 1.63 -10.51 -14.61
C GLU A 190 2.12 -10.07 -13.24
N SER A 191 2.21 -8.76 -12.99
CA SER A 191 2.65 -8.23 -11.69
C SER A 191 1.71 -8.62 -10.55
N VAL A 192 0.38 -8.62 -10.79
CA VAL A 192 -0.57 -9.15 -9.80
C VAL A 192 -0.34 -10.63 -9.56
N HIS A 193 -0.12 -11.42 -10.60
CA HIS A 193 0.10 -12.87 -10.45
C HIS A 193 1.36 -13.17 -9.62
N THR A 194 2.45 -12.47 -9.89
CA THR A 194 3.69 -12.59 -9.12
C THR A 194 3.48 -12.23 -7.65
N LEU A 195 2.85 -11.08 -7.39
CA LEU A 195 2.56 -10.64 -6.03
C LEU A 195 1.65 -11.62 -5.27
N MET A 196 0.61 -12.16 -5.93
CA MET A 196 -0.30 -13.14 -5.33
C MET A 196 0.43 -14.42 -4.91
N SER A 197 1.45 -14.84 -5.69
CA SER A 197 2.30 -15.98 -5.33
C SER A 197 3.16 -15.69 -4.09
N VAL A 198 3.69 -14.46 -3.97
CA VAL A 198 4.42 -14.02 -2.77
C VAL A 198 3.50 -13.98 -1.55
N VAL A 199 2.32 -13.38 -1.67
CA VAL A 199 1.32 -13.36 -0.58
C VAL A 199 0.97 -14.78 -0.13
N GLN A 200 0.81 -15.71 -1.06
CA GLN A 200 0.54 -17.11 -0.73
C GLN A 200 1.71 -17.74 0.05
N THR A 201 2.96 -17.51 -0.39
CA THR A 201 4.15 -18.00 0.33
C THR A 201 4.22 -17.44 1.75
N VAL A 202 3.98 -16.14 1.93
CA VAL A 202 3.94 -15.51 3.26
C VAL A 202 2.85 -16.12 4.14
N ARG A 203 1.67 -16.38 3.59
CA ARG A 203 0.58 -17.05 4.33
C ARG A 203 0.96 -18.46 4.78
N GLU A 204 1.61 -19.22 3.92
CA GLU A 204 1.96 -20.63 4.23
C GLU A 204 3.10 -20.73 5.24
N THR A 205 4.00 -19.75 5.29
CA THR A 205 5.24 -19.88 6.06
C THR A 205 5.37 -18.93 7.26
N LEU A 206 4.82 -17.71 7.17
CA LEU A 206 5.12 -16.63 8.13
C LEU A 206 3.87 -16.03 8.80
N ASN A 207 2.76 -15.87 8.06
CA ASN A 207 1.54 -15.25 8.56
C ASN A 207 0.27 -15.96 8.02
N PRO A 208 -0.15 -17.09 8.61
CA PRO A 208 -1.32 -17.85 8.15
C PRO A 208 -2.64 -17.07 8.16
N ALA A 209 -2.73 -16.01 8.97
CA ALA A 209 -3.91 -15.15 9.08
C ALA A 209 -4.00 -14.08 7.98
N LEU A 210 -2.93 -13.87 7.19
CA LEU A 210 -2.90 -12.84 6.16
C LEU A 210 -3.99 -13.06 5.11
N THR A 211 -4.76 -12.03 4.82
CA THR A 211 -5.81 -12.05 3.79
C THR A 211 -5.63 -10.91 2.78
N ILE A 212 -6.42 -10.92 1.70
CA ILE A 212 -6.39 -9.87 0.69
C ILE A 212 -7.63 -9.00 0.90
N ALA A 213 -7.42 -7.71 1.16
CA ALA A 213 -8.47 -6.72 1.29
C ALA A 213 -9.09 -6.36 -0.08
N GLY A 214 -8.26 -6.33 -1.12
CA GLY A 214 -8.71 -6.08 -2.49
C GLY A 214 -7.55 -5.83 -3.45
N ILE A 215 -7.86 -5.98 -4.75
CA ILE A 215 -7.04 -5.50 -5.87
C ILE A 215 -7.74 -4.25 -6.38
N VAL A 216 -7.06 -3.10 -6.30
CA VAL A 216 -7.63 -1.80 -6.67
C VAL A 216 -7.07 -1.36 -8.02
N PRO A 217 -7.88 -1.30 -9.08
CA PRO A 217 -7.46 -0.69 -10.33
C PRO A 217 -7.18 0.80 -10.11
N THR A 218 -5.97 1.24 -10.47
CA THR A 218 -5.53 2.62 -10.30
C THR A 218 -5.14 3.23 -11.64
N LYS A 219 -5.07 4.58 -11.69
CA LYS A 219 -4.72 5.35 -12.87
C LYS A 219 -5.50 4.90 -14.12
N HIS A 220 -6.70 4.41 -13.92
CA HIS A 220 -7.54 3.89 -15.00
C HIS A 220 -8.02 5.01 -15.92
N GLU A 221 -7.83 4.83 -17.22
CA GLU A 221 -8.31 5.71 -18.26
C GLU A 221 -9.39 4.99 -19.10
N PRO A 222 -10.69 5.24 -18.85
CA PRO A 222 -11.80 4.45 -19.45
C PRO A 222 -11.83 4.47 -20.98
N ARG A 223 -11.28 5.51 -21.61
CA ARG A 223 -11.23 5.66 -23.07
C ARG A 223 -10.05 4.95 -23.73
N VAL A 224 -9.08 4.47 -22.91
CA VAL A 224 -7.86 3.82 -23.41
C VAL A 224 -8.09 2.31 -23.49
N ARG A 225 -8.01 1.75 -24.70
CA ARG A 225 -8.31 0.35 -24.99
C ARG A 225 -7.52 -0.64 -24.12
N VAL A 226 -6.22 -0.39 -23.89
CA VAL A 226 -5.39 -1.27 -23.05
C VAL A 226 -5.90 -1.29 -21.61
N CYS A 227 -6.37 -0.16 -21.08
CA CYS A 227 -6.93 -0.10 -19.72
C CYS A 227 -8.21 -0.95 -19.60
N GLN A 228 -9.07 -0.92 -20.61
CA GLN A 228 -10.31 -1.73 -20.66
C GLN A 228 -9.99 -3.23 -20.72
N VAL A 229 -9.04 -3.63 -21.57
CA VAL A 229 -8.61 -5.03 -21.71
C VAL A 229 -8.01 -5.56 -20.42
N VAL A 230 -7.16 -4.77 -19.78
CA VAL A 230 -6.53 -5.14 -18.50
C VAL A 230 -7.57 -5.24 -17.38
N LEU A 231 -8.48 -4.28 -17.29
CA LEU A 231 -9.55 -4.32 -16.28
C LEU A 231 -10.40 -5.59 -16.44
N LYS A 232 -10.83 -5.90 -17.66
CA LYS A 232 -11.57 -7.14 -17.96
C LYS A 232 -10.76 -8.39 -17.59
N GLY A 233 -9.46 -8.41 -17.88
CA GLY A 233 -8.57 -9.53 -17.48
C GLY A 233 -8.43 -9.68 -15.95
N LEU A 234 -8.47 -8.57 -15.20
CA LEU A 234 -8.51 -8.60 -13.73
C LEU A 234 -9.85 -9.14 -13.23
N GLU A 235 -10.98 -8.71 -13.81
CA GLU A 235 -12.32 -9.21 -13.49
C GLU A 235 -12.45 -10.72 -13.72
N GLU A 236 -11.95 -11.21 -14.85
CA GLU A 236 -11.99 -12.64 -15.18
C GLU A 236 -11.08 -13.49 -14.29
N ARG A 237 -9.92 -12.96 -13.89
CA ARG A 237 -8.90 -13.74 -13.18
C ARG A 237 -9.01 -13.65 -11.66
N TYR A 238 -9.47 -12.52 -11.14
CA TYR A 238 -9.54 -12.22 -9.71
C TYR A 238 -10.89 -11.66 -9.26
N PRO A 239 -12.04 -12.25 -9.67
CA PRO A 239 -13.37 -11.68 -9.43
C PRO A 239 -13.69 -11.47 -7.95
N SER A 240 -13.17 -12.35 -7.07
CA SER A 240 -13.40 -12.26 -5.62
C SER A 240 -12.52 -11.25 -4.89
N TYR A 241 -11.50 -10.72 -5.56
CA TYR A 241 -10.55 -9.78 -4.96
C TYR A 241 -10.60 -8.39 -5.60
N LEU A 242 -11.13 -8.26 -6.81
CA LEU A 242 -11.20 -6.97 -7.48
C LEU A 242 -12.20 -6.07 -6.75
N THR A 243 -11.76 -4.87 -6.39
CA THR A 243 -12.64 -3.87 -5.79
C THR A 243 -13.64 -3.37 -6.82
N ARG A 244 -14.84 -3.01 -6.35
CA ARG A 244 -15.84 -2.31 -7.19
C ARG A 244 -15.38 -0.89 -7.51
N THR A 245 -14.64 -0.29 -6.59
CA THR A 245 -14.08 1.05 -6.74
C THR A 245 -12.85 1.02 -7.64
N ILE A 246 -12.85 1.88 -8.66
CA ILE A 246 -11.75 2.08 -9.60
C ILE A 246 -11.21 3.50 -9.43
N ILE A 247 -9.92 3.63 -9.16
CA ILE A 247 -9.26 4.93 -9.05
C ILE A 247 -8.80 5.37 -10.44
N ARG A 248 -9.48 6.36 -11.01
CA ARG A 248 -9.12 6.92 -12.31
C ARG A 248 -7.86 7.79 -12.21
N LYS A 249 -7.28 8.09 -13.35
CA LYS A 249 -6.17 9.04 -13.46
C LYS A 249 -6.72 10.47 -13.39
N TYR A 250 -6.37 11.19 -12.31
CA TYR A 250 -6.71 12.60 -12.11
C TYR A 250 -5.47 13.41 -11.81
N VAL A 251 -5.38 14.61 -12.39
CA VAL A 251 -4.31 15.58 -12.12
C VAL A 251 -4.36 16.07 -10.67
N ALA A 252 -5.54 16.03 -10.07
CA ALA A 252 -5.75 16.44 -8.67
C ALA A 252 -4.89 15.64 -7.66
N TYR A 253 -4.54 14.37 -7.93
CA TYR A 253 -3.72 13.60 -6.99
C TYR A 253 -2.27 14.13 -6.86
N PRO A 254 -1.49 14.30 -7.95
CA PRO A 254 -0.15 14.89 -7.83
C PRO A 254 -0.21 16.34 -7.33
N GLU A 255 -1.23 17.13 -7.67
CA GLU A 255 -1.39 18.48 -7.13
C GLU A 255 -1.65 18.50 -5.63
N ALA A 256 -2.45 17.56 -5.11
CA ALA A 256 -2.69 17.39 -3.68
C ALA A 256 -1.37 17.03 -2.95
N GLN A 257 -0.58 16.11 -3.50
CA GLN A 257 0.74 15.76 -2.95
C GLN A 257 1.73 16.91 -2.95
N LEU A 258 1.75 17.75 -4.00
CA LEU A 258 2.57 18.97 -4.04
C LEU A 258 2.17 19.97 -2.94
N ARG A 259 0.91 19.99 -2.55
CA ARG A 259 0.40 20.81 -1.45
C ARG A 259 0.61 20.19 -0.06
N GLY A 260 1.14 18.96 0.01
CA GLY A 260 1.26 18.21 1.26
C GLY A 260 -0.08 17.89 1.91
N ALA A 261 -1.11 17.61 1.11
CA ALA A 261 -2.47 17.45 1.61
C ALA A 261 -3.17 16.22 1.00
N PRO A 262 -3.99 15.49 1.77
CA PRO A 262 -4.90 14.48 1.23
C PRO A 262 -5.92 15.09 0.26
N ILE A 263 -6.45 14.26 -0.67
CA ILE A 263 -7.35 14.74 -1.72
C ILE A 263 -8.65 15.38 -1.17
N HIS A 264 -9.19 14.85 -0.08
CA HIS A 264 -10.42 15.39 0.54
C HIS A 264 -10.24 16.81 1.14
N ILE A 265 -8.98 17.21 1.36
CA ILE A 265 -8.61 18.56 1.78
C ILE A 265 -8.24 19.42 0.58
N ALA A 266 -7.47 18.85 -0.37
CA ALA A 266 -6.96 19.61 -1.52
C ALA A 266 -8.02 19.89 -2.58
N ALA A 267 -8.98 18.96 -2.78
CA ALA A 267 -10.04 19.05 -3.77
C ALA A 267 -11.33 18.37 -3.26
N PRO A 268 -11.97 18.91 -2.19
CA PRO A 268 -13.14 18.30 -1.56
C PRO A 268 -14.31 18.22 -2.53
N GLY A 269 -15.01 17.07 -2.54
CA GLY A 269 -16.18 16.81 -3.40
C GLY A 269 -15.86 16.65 -4.89
N SER A 270 -14.58 16.52 -5.26
CA SER A 270 -14.19 16.16 -6.60
C SER A 270 -14.40 14.66 -6.87
N GLU A 271 -14.50 14.25 -8.15
CA GLU A 271 -14.55 12.82 -8.51
C GLU A 271 -13.34 12.04 -7.96
N ALA A 272 -12.18 12.68 -7.83
CA ALA A 272 -10.99 12.09 -7.24
C ALA A 272 -11.16 11.83 -5.74
N ASP A 273 -11.79 12.75 -5.02
CA ASP A 273 -12.10 12.64 -3.60
C ASP A 273 -13.18 11.57 -3.36
N ASP A 274 -14.27 11.60 -4.13
CA ASP A 274 -15.36 10.62 -4.06
C ASP A 274 -14.87 9.19 -4.33
N ALA A 275 -13.89 9.00 -5.22
CA ALA A 275 -13.31 7.69 -5.50
C ALA A 275 -12.60 7.11 -4.26
N TYR A 276 -11.79 7.88 -3.53
CA TYR A 276 -11.15 7.39 -2.31
C TYR A 276 -12.13 7.25 -1.15
N ARG A 277 -13.18 8.10 -1.09
CA ARG A 277 -14.27 7.90 -0.15
C ARG A 277 -14.97 6.56 -0.38
N ALA A 278 -15.30 6.26 -1.62
CA ALA A 278 -15.94 4.99 -1.99
C ALA A 278 -15.04 3.80 -1.65
N LEU A 279 -13.74 3.87 -1.96
CA LEU A 279 -12.76 2.84 -1.60
C LEU A 279 -12.68 2.65 -0.08
N ALA A 280 -12.65 3.74 0.68
CA ALA A 280 -12.59 3.67 2.15
C ALA A 280 -13.81 2.94 2.72
N LEU A 281 -15.00 3.28 2.26
CA LEU A 281 -16.24 2.61 2.68
C LEU A 281 -16.26 1.13 2.28
N GLU A 282 -15.75 0.79 1.10
CA GLU A 282 -15.65 -0.59 0.60
C GLU A 282 -14.68 -1.42 1.46
N ILE A 283 -13.50 -0.89 1.78
CA ILE A 283 -12.49 -1.60 2.58
C ILE A 283 -12.91 -1.76 4.04
N LEU A 284 -13.59 -0.76 4.62
CA LEU A 284 -14.14 -0.84 5.98
C LEU A 284 -15.33 -1.80 6.07
N GLY A 285 -16.13 -1.92 5.02
CA GLY A 285 -17.26 -2.84 4.93
C GLY A 285 -16.89 -4.25 4.49
N ALA A 286 -15.68 -4.48 3.99
CA ALA A 286 -15.21 -5.80 3.58
C ALA A 286 -15.07 -6.71 4.81
N GLY A 287 -15.99 -7.63 4.95
CA GLY A 287 -15.85 -8.80 5.83
C GLY A 287 -14.58 -9.61 5.48
N PRO A 288 -14.24 -10.67 6.24
CA PRO A 288 -13.05 -11.46 5.99
C PRO A 288 -13.02 -11.96 4.55
N ALA A 289 -11.90 -11.77 3.87
CA ALA A 289 -11.72 -12.15 2.47
C ALA A 289 -11.92 -13.66 2.28
N ILE A 290 -12.61 -14.01 1.24
CA ILE A 290 -13.09 -15.35 0.93
C ILE A 290 -11.97 -16.15 0.28
N GLY A 291 -11.59 -17.26 0.91
CA GLY A 291 -10.96 -18.41 0.25
C GLY A 291 -9.46 -18.35 -0.12
N PRO A 292 -8.88 -19.52 -0.43
CA PRO A 292 -7.50 -19.63 -0.88
C PRO A 292 -7.31 -19.07 -2.28
N VAL A 293 -6.17 -18.45 -2.54
CA VAL A 293 -5.77 -17.95 -3.86
C VAL A 293 -5.73 -19.11 -4.86
N PRO A 294 -6.51 -19.10 -5.96
CA PRO A 294 -6.42 -20.16 -6.96
C PRO A 294 -5.13 -20.00 -7.77
N VAL A 295 -4.06 -20.63 -7.33
CA VAL A 295 -2.84 -20.76 -8.13
C VAL A 295 -3.08 -21.84 -9.19
N LYS A 296 -3.52 -21.44 -10.39
CA LYS A 296 -3.48 -22.36 -11.55
C LYS A 296 -2.02 -22.55 -11.93
N THR A 297 -1.44 -23.67 -11.53
CA THR A 297 -0.17 -24.15 -12.09
C THR A 297 -0.26 -24.18 -13.63
N PRO A 298 0.72 -23.64 -14.36
CA PRO A 298 0.74 -23.71 -15.80
C PRO A 298 0.72 -25.20 -16.20
N ARG A 299 -0.30 -25.61 -16.97
CA ARG A 299 -0.33 -26.96 -17.57
C ARG A 299 0.97 -27.14 -18.35
N ARG A 300 1.86 -28.01 -17.88
CA ARG A 300 2.95 -28.50 -18.69
C ARG A 300 2.37 -29.01 -20.00
N SER A 301 2.64 -28.31 -21.10
CA SER A 301 2.35 -28.81 -22.42
C SER A 301 3.09 -30.13 -22.58
N ARG A 302 2.34 -31.23 -22.77
CA ARG A 302 2.92 -32.48 -23.24
C ARG A 302 3.58 -32.18 -24.58
N ARG A 303 4.91 -31.99 -24.58
CA ARG A 303 5.68 -32.06 -25.81
C ARG A 303 5.42 -33.43 -26.41
N ASN A 304 4.72 -33.48 -27.53
CA ASN A 304 4.68 -34.63 -28.42
C ASN A 304 6.11 -35.03 -28.73
N ARG A 305 6.53 -36.18 -28.18
CA ARG A 305 7.68 -36.90 -28.74
C ARG A 305 7.21 -37.49 -30.08
N ALA A 306 7.27 -36.71 -31.14
CA ALA A 306 7.30 -37.23 -32.48
C ALA A 306 8.72 -37.84 -32.70
N GLY A 307 8.75 -39.11 -32.94
CA GLY A 307 9.99 -39.86 -33.19
C GLY A 307 10.73 -39.29 -34.40
N VAL A 308 11.97 -38.90 -34.18
CA VAL A 308 12.94 -38.68 -35.27
C VAL A 308 13.50 -40.05 -35.65
N ALA A 309 13.03 -40.56 -36.79
CA ALA A 309 13.65 -41.71 -37.44
C ALA A 309 15.08 -41.30 -37.89
N GLN A 310 16.08 -42.07 -37.45
CA GLN A 310 17.45 -41.94 -37.96
C GLN A 310 17.52 -42.50 -39.39
N PRO A 311 18.10 -41.79 -40.36
CA PRO A 311 18.46 -42.40 -41.66
C PRO A 311 19.69 -43.25 -41.48
N GLY A 312 19.60 -44.51 -41.95
CA GLY A 312 20.71 -45.46 -42.00
C GLY A 312 21.85 -44.96 -42.90
N LEU A 313 23.08 -45.18 -42.44
CA LEU A 313 24.30 -45.09 -43.22
C LEU A 313 24.42 -46.34 -44.13
N PRO A 314 24.74 -46.20 -45.41
CA PRO A 314 25.15 -47.35 -46.21
C PRO A 314 26.60 -47.74 -45.89
N LEU A 315 26.78 -49.06 -45.76
CA LEU A 315 28.09 -49.68 -45.79
C LEU A 315 28.54 -49.75 -47.27
N GLU A 316 29.69 -49.14 -47.55
CA GLU A 316 30.78 -49.66 -48.36
C GLU A 316 32.02 -48.81 -48.13
#